data_399244e49d4d80dd776d493a212b24a9
#
_entry.id   399244e49d4d80dd776d493a212b24a9
#
_cell.length_a   1.000
_cell.length_b   1.000
_cell.length_c   1.000
_cell.angle_alpha   90.00
_cell.angle_beta   90.00
_cell.angle_gamma   90.00
#
_symmetry.space_group_name_H-M   'P 1'
#
loop_
_entity.id
_entity.type
_entity.pdbx_description
1 polymer ?
#
loop_
_entity_poly.entity_id
_entity_poly.type
_entity_poly.pdbx_seq_one_letter_code
_entity_poly.pdbx_strand_id
1 'polypeptide(L)'
;MKFLHTADWHVGKTLKGRSRLDEQRAVIGQIVGYAREHQVDAVLIAGDLYDSSAPTAEAQQLVVQALLALRDTGAKVLAIAGNHDSAATFDAYRPLLDAVDITLVGRVRPAARGGVVSFDARSTGERVNVAVLPFLSQRYAVRAAQLVASTPSEMSRDYDAMVREVIDSLAAGFTPDAVNVMMAHLTVVGGTFGGGERAAQSIFDYHVPAAAFPAHAHYVALGHLHRRQTLPAPAPVVYSGAPFAVDFGEQDNTSVVCLVQASPSTPATITDLPITA
;
A
#
# COMPACT_ATOMS: atom_id res chain seq x y z
N MET A 1 -2.87 -17.72 -5.11
CA MET A 1 -3.86 -16.73 -4.59
C MET A 1 -4.16 -15.63 -5.59
N LYS A 2 -5.30 -14.94 -5.44
CA LYS A 2 -5.65 -13.70 -6.18
C LYS A 2 -5.82 -12.53 -5.20
N PHE A 3 -5.36 -11.34 -5.56
CA PHE A 3 -5.60 -10.16 -4.73
C PHE A 3 -5.73 -8.89 -5.59
N LEU A 4 -6.43 -7.89 -5.05
CA LEU A 4 -6.41 -6.54 -5.59
C LEU A 4 -5.32 -5.71 -4.93
N HIS A 5 -4.63 -4.89 -5.72
CA HIS A 5 -3.73 -3.86 -5.25
C HIS A 5 -4.24 -2.49 -5.71
N THR A 6 -4.45 -1.59 -4.77
CA THR A 6 -4.88 -0.21 -4.96
C THR A 6 -4.14 0.69 -3.95
N ALA A 7 -4.07 2.00 -4.22
CA ALA A 7 -3.45 2.99 -3.35
C ALA A 7 -4.02 4.38 -3.65
N ASP A 8 -3.61 5.38 -2.89
CA ASP A 8 -3.78 6.79 -3.20
C ASP A 8 -5.26 7.18 -3.46
N TRP A 9 -6.15 6.74 -2.55
CA TRP A 9 -7.58 7.02 -2.63
C TRP A 9 -7.93 8.48 -2.35
N HIS A 10 -7.14 9.17 -1.53
CA HIS A 10 -7.31 10.57 -1.16
C HIS A 10 -8.74 10.95 -0.82
N VAL A 11 -9.46 10.12 -0.04
CA VAL A 11 -10.85 10.37 0.34
C VAL A 11 -10.94 11.65 1.13
N GLY A 12 -11.86 12.52 0.72
CA GLY A 12 -12.01 13.88 1.24
C GLY A 12 -11.31 14.95 0.40
N LYS A 13 -10.62 14.58 -0.69
CA LYS A 13 -10.06 15.53 -1.66
C LYS A 13 -11.14 16.44 -2.21
N THR A 14 -10.84 17.76 -2.21
CA THR A 14 -11.63 18.76 -2.89
C THR A 14 -10.88 19.32 -4.08
N LEU A 15 -11.57 19.66 -5.16
CA LEU A 15 -10.99 20.28 -6.32
C LEU A 15 -11.63 21.65 -6.56
N LYS A 16 -10.84 22.74 -6.50
CA LYS A 16 -11.35 24.10 -6.59
C LYS A 16 -12.50 24.39 -5.59
N GLY A 17 -12.39 23.85 -4.36
CA GLY A 17 -13.39 24.01 -3.31
C GLY A 17 -14.64 23.13 -3.45
N ARG A 18 -14.71 22.28 -4.48
CA ARG A 18 -15.82 21.32 -4.68
C ARG A 18 -15.48 19.98 -4.06
N SER A 19 -16.39 19.42 -3.27
CA SER A 19 -16.28 18.06 -2.75
C SER A 19 -16.34 17.05 -3.91
N ARG A 20 -15.53 15.99 -3.79
CA ARG A 20 -15.51 14.86 -4.73
C ARG A 20 -15.95 13.55 -4.07
N LEU A 21 -16.60 13.62 -2.91
CA LEU A 21 -16.99 12.44 -2.12
C LEU A 21 -17.91 11.48 -2.90
N ASP A 22 -18.82 12.01 -3.73
CA ASP A 22 -19.72 11.14 -4.52
C ASP A 22 -18.98 10.40 -5.62
N GLU A 23 -18.03 11.07 -6.28
CA GLU A 23 -17.13 10.46 -7.26
C GLU A 23 -16.24 9.39 -6.59
N GLN A 24 -15.65 9.72 -5.45
CA GLN A 24 -14.84 8.79 -4.66
C GLN A 24 -15.65 7.57 -4.21
N ARG A 25 -16.92 7.77 -3.81
CA ARG A 25 -17.82 6.68 -3.48
C ARG A 25 -18.09 5.76 -4.66
N ALA A 26 -18.31 6.32 -5.87
CA ALA A 26 -18.52 5.56 -7.08
C ALA A 26 -17.29 4.74 -7.48
N VAL A 27 -16.10 5.35 -7.40
CA VAL A 27 -14.81 4.69 -7.66
C VAL A 27 -14.58 3.52 -6.69
N ILE A 28 -14.73 3.76 -5.38
CA ILE A 28 -14.58 2.71 -4.37
C ILE A 28 -15.62 1.60 -4.56
N GLY A 29 -16.84 1.95 -4.97
CA GLY A 29 -17.87 0.98 -5.30
C GLY A 29 -17.46 0.03 -6.43
N GLN A 30 -16.72 0.52 -7.44
CA GLN A 30 -16.17 -0.33 -8.51
C GLN A 30 -15.07 -1.26 -7.97
N ILE A 31 -14.19 -0.77 -7.09
CA ILE A 31 -13.15 -1.61 -6.46
C ILE A 31 -13.80 -2.76 -5.67
N VAL A 32 -14.84 -2.47 -4.88
CA VAL A 32 -15.62 -3.49 -4.17
C VAL A 32 -16.30 -4.47 -5.15
N GLY A 33 -16.82 -3.96 -6.26
CA GLY A 33 -17.38 -4.75 -7.35
C GLY A 33 -16.38 -5.76 -7.91
N TYR A 34 -15.17 -5.30 -8.23
CA TYR A 34 -14.08 -6.16 -8.71
C TYR A 34 -13.63 -7.19 -7.68
N ALA A 35 -13.53 -6.80 -6.39
CA ALA A 35 -13.20 -7.76 -5.34
C ALA A 35 -14.19 -8.92 -5.27
N ARG A 36 -15.47 -8.63 -5.45
CA ARG A 36 -16.56 -9.62 -5.47
C ARG A 36 -16.56 -10.45 -6.75
N GLU A 37 -16.46 -9.81 -7.92
CA GLU A 37 -16.50 -10.46 -9.23
C GLU A 37 -15.35 -11.47 -9.39
N HIS A 38 -14.14 -11.05 -9.02
CA HIS A 38 -12.95 -11.89 -9.14
C HIS A 38 -12.74 -12.82 -7.94
N GLN A 39 -13.58 -12.76 -6.91
CA GLN A 39 -13.51 -13.58 -5.68
C GLN A 39 -12.09 -13.56 -5.08
N VAL A 40 -11.53 -12.37 -4.91
CA VAL A 40 -10.15 -12.21 -4.46
C VAL A 40 -9.95 -12.69 -3.01
N ASP A 41 -8.76 -13.22 -2.72
CA ASP A 41 -8.37 -13.66 -1.38
C ASP A 41 -7.99 -12.49 -0.48
N ALA A 42 -7.46 -11.41 -1.06
CA ALA A 42 -7.05 -10.21 -0.34
C ALA A 42 -7.25 -8.93 -1.14
N VAL A 43 -7.34 -7.81 -0.41
CA VAL A 43 -7.23 -6.46 -0.96
C VAL A 43 -6.12 -5.72 -0.21
N LEU A 44 -5.12 -5.27 -0.95
CA LEU A 44 -3.97 -4.54 -0.44
C LEU A 44 -4.12 -3.06 -0.80
N ILE A 45 -4.19 -2.19 0.22
CA ILE A 45 -4.34 -0.74 0.05
C ILE A 45 -3.03 -0.09 0.49
N ALA A 46 -2.20 0.29 -0.48
CA ALA A 46 -0.82 0.69 -0.25
C ALA A 46 -0.68 2.19 0.11
N GLY A 47 -1.53 2.69 1.00
CA GLY A 47 -1.43 4.02 1.61
C GLY A 47 -2.30 5.08 0.97
N ASP A 48 -2.31 6.25 1.61
CA ASP A 48 -3.07 7.47 1.26
C ASP A 48 -4.57 7.20 1.07
N LEU A 49 -5.18 6.62 2.12
CA LEU A 49 -6.63 6.43 2.16
C LEU A 49 -7.37 7.77 2.24
N TYR A 50 -6.80 8.71 2.97
CA TYR A 50 -7.33 10.06 3.17
C TYR A 50 -6.49 11.12 2.48
N ASP A 51 -7.09 12.23 2.06
CA ASP A 51 -6.36 13.40 1.51
C ASP A 51 -5.65 14.22 2.60
N SER A 52 -6.03 14.04 3.86
CA SER A 52 -5.49 14.79 5.00
C SER A 52 -5.40 13.91 6.24
N SER A 53 -4.38 14.17 7.07
CA SER A 53 -4.20 13.52 8.37
C SER A 53 -5.30 13.86 9.40
N ALA A 54 -6.15 14.84 9.09
CA ALA A 54 -7.36 15.21 9.85
C ALA A 54 -8.59 15.19 8.93
N PRO A 55 -9.04 14.00 8.48
CA PRO A 55 -10.16 13.88 7.55
C PRO A 55 -11.48 14.28 8.20
N THR A 56 -12.43 14.75 7.39
CA THR A 56 -13.79 15.05 7.84
C THR A 56 -14.52 13.77 8.27
N ALA A 57 -15.59 13.91 9.03
CA ALA A 57 -16.40 12.77 9.47
C ALA A 57 -16.98 11.97 8.27
N GLU A 58 -17.40 12.66 7.21
CA GLU A 58 -17.92 12.05 5.99
C GLU A 58 -16.82 11.25 5.25
N ALA A 59 -15.60 11.78 5.19
CA ALA A 59 -14.46 11.06 4.60
C ALA A 59 -14.12 9.81 5.43
N GLN A 60 -14.11 9.93 6.75
CA GLN A 60 -13.89 8.78 7.65
C GLN A 60 -14.98 7.72 7.48
N GLN A 61 -16.25 8.14 7.43
CA GLN A 61 -17.38 7.25 7.21
C GLN A 61 -17.24 6.50 5.90
N LEU A 62 -16.89 7.18 4.80
CA LEU A 62 -16.72 6.55 3.49
C LEU A 62 -15.61 5.50 3.51
N VAL A 63 -14.44 5.80 4.08
CA VAL A 63 -13.34 4.84 4.16
C VAL A 63 -13.72 3.63 5.01
N VAL A 64 -14.32 3.83 6.20
CA VAL A 64 -14.73 2.72 7.06
C VAL A 64 -15.77 1.83 6.36
N GLN A 65 -16.77 2.43 5.70
CA GLN A 65 -17.75 1.68 4.92
C GLN A 65 -17.10 0.90 3.77
N ALA A 66 -16.12 1.48 3.09
CA ALA A 66 -15.37 0.83 2.02
C ALA A 66 -14.60 -0.39 2.52
N LEU A 67 -13.86 -0.25 3.63
CA LEU A 67 -13.09 -1.34 4.24
C LEU A 67 -14.01 -2.50 4.67
N LEU A 68 -15.15 -2.18 5.28
CA LEU A 68 -16.15 -3.18 5.66
C LEU A 68 -16.75 -3.87 4.44
N ALA A 69 -17.12 -3.12 3.39
CA ALA A 69 -17.67 -3.67 2.16
C ALA A 69 -16.67 -4.59 1.42
N LEU A 70 -15.37 -4.25 1.43
CA LEU A 70 -14.31 -5.12 0.91
C LEU A 70 -14.19 -6.41 1.71
N ARG A 71 -14.18 -6.31 3.05
CA ARG A 71 -14.15 -7.48 3.95
C ARG A 71 -15.37 -8.38 3.71
N ASP A 72 -16.55 -7.79 3.48
CA ASP A 72 -17.80 -8.55 3.23
C ASP A 72 -17.81 -9.33 1.92
N THR A 73 -16.83 -9.07 1.01
CA THR A 73 -16.58 -9.94 -0.14
C THR A 73 -15.90 -11.26 0.25
N GLY A 74 -15.43 -11.38 1.49
CA GLY A 74 -14.65 -12.49 2.02
C GLY A 74 -13.14 -12.34 1.81
N ALA A 75 -12.69 -11.20 1.31
CA ALA A 75 -11.27 -10.90 1.14
C ALA A 75 -10.61 -10.46 2.47
N LYS A 76 -9.37 -10.86 2.72
CA LYS A 76 -8.53 -10.26 3.75
C LYS A 76 -8.19 -8.83 3.34
N VAL A 77 -8.53 -7.85 4.18
CA VAL A 77 -8.24 -6.43 3.90
C VAL A 77 -7.03 -5.96 4.69
N LEU A 78 -6.00 -5.49 3.98
CA LEU A 78 -4.80 -4.90 4.56
C LEU A 78 -4.62 -3.48 4.03
N ALA A 79 -4.43 -2.51 4.92
CA ALA A 79 -4.10 -1.15 4.54
C ALA A 79 -2.94 -0.62 5.38
N ILE A 80 -2.02 0.08 4.73
CA ILE A 80 -0.92 0.79 5.38
C ILE A 80 -1.17 2.30 5.32
N ALA A 81 -0.60 3.06 6.25
CA ALA A 81 -0.67 4.51 6.19
C ALA A 81 0.30 5.07 5.14
N GLY A 82 -0.18 5.98 4.31
CA GLY A 82 0.63 6.82 3.45
C GLY A 82 1.06 8.12 4.14
N ASN A 83 1.57 9.07 3.36
CA ASN A 83 2.05 10.36 3.89
C ASN A 83 0.92 11.36 4.17
N HIS A 84 -0.26 11.17 3.62
CA HIS A 84 -1.45 11.96 3.92
C HIS A 84 -2.22 11.41 5.13
N ASP A 85 -2.03 10.14 5.46
CA ASP A 85 -2.73 9.49 6.56
C ASP A 85 -2.12 9.83 7.93
N SER A 86 -2.93 9.69 8.98
CA SER A 86 -2.46 9.78 10.36
C SER A 86 -2.17 8.40 10.93
N ALA A 87 -0.90 8.08 11.14
CA ALA A 87 -0.48 6.85 11.80
C ALA A 87 -1.12 6.65 13.18
N ALA A 88 -1.38 7.75 13.91
CA ALA A 88 -2.05 7.70 15.21
C ALA A 88 -3.53 7.32 15.08
N THR A 89 -4.21 7.80 14.03
CA THR A 89 -5.60 7.44 13.72
C THR A 89 -5.69 5.97 13.33
N PHE A 90 -4.76 5.45 12.53
CA PHE A 90 -4.68 4.02 12.20
C PHE A 90 -4.49 3.16 13.45
N ASP A 91 -3.59 3.56 14.36
CA ASP A 91 -3.39 2.85 15.61
C ASP A 91 -4.64 2.89 16.52
N ALA A 92 -5.40 3.99 16.52
CA ALA A 92 -6.64 4.11 17.29
C ALA A 92 -7.78 3.23 16.73
N TYR A 93 -7.90 3.12 15.41
CA TYR A 93 -8.92 2.30 14.76
C TYR A 93 -8.57 0.81 14.71
N ARG A 94 -7.28 0.47 14.77
CA ARG A 94 -6.81 -0.90 14.65
C ARG A 94 -7.55 -1.89 15.54
N PRO A 95 -7.74 -1.69 16.88
CA PRO A 95 -8.42 -2.67 17.71
C PRO A 95 -9.86 -2.97 17.28
N LEU A 96 -10.55 -1.97 16.72
CA LEU A 96 -11.92 -2.11 16.21
C LEU A 96 -11.95 -2.86 14.88
N LEU A 97 -11.00 -2.60 13.99
CA LEU A 97 -10.94 -3.18 12.66
C LEU A 97 -10.31 -4.57 12.68
N ASP A 98 -9.34 -4.83 13.56
CA ASP A 98 -8.82 -6.18 13.82
C ASP A 98 -9.95 -7.14 14.29
N ALA A 99 -10.90 -6.65 15.09
CA ALA A 99 -12.05 -7.44 15.56
C ALA A 99 -12.99 -7.89 14.41
N VAL A 100 -12.91 -7.24 13.26
CA VAL A 100 -13.67 -7.58 12.04
C VAL A 100 -12.75 -8.02 10.90
N ASP A 101 -11.55 -8.49 11.23
CA ASP A 101 -10.56 -9.06 10.31
C ASP A 101 -10.03 -8.08 9.23
N ILE A 102 -9.99 -6.78 9.53
CA ILE A 102 -9.37 -5.75 8.72
C ILE A 102 -8.09 -5.29 9.41
N THR A 103 -6.95 -5.37 8.74
CA THR A 103 -5.65 -5.00 9.29
C THR A 103 -5.22 -3.61 8.83
N LEU A 104 -5.08 -2.68 9.79
CA LEU A 104 -4.50 -1.36 9.56
C LEU A 104 -3.10 -1.27 10.16
N VAL A 105 -2.12 -0.78 9.39
CA VAL A 105 -0.75 -0.58 9.85
C VAL A 105 -0.32 0.86 9.64
N GLY A 106 -0.26 1.63 10.73
CA GLY A 106 0.12 3.04 10.71
C GLY A 106 1.62 3.28 10.86
N ARG A 107 2.36 2.35 11.46
CA ARG A 107 3.79 2.48 11.74
C ARG A 107 4.54 1.18 11.47
N VAL A 108 5.81 1.32 11.11
CA VAL A 108 6.72 0.18 10.98
C VAL A 108 6.81 -0.59 12.29
N ARG A 109 6.83 -1.91 12.18
CA ARG A 109 6.96 -2.88 13.27
C ARG A 109 7.93 -3.98 12.89
N PRO A 110 8.62 -4.61 13.85
CA PRO A 110 9.35 -5.84 13.58
C PRO A 110 8.47 -6.91 12.94
N ALA A 111 9.02 -7.74 12.07
CA ALA A 111 8.28 -8.79 11.36
C ALA A 111 7.41 -9.63 12.31
N ALA A 112 7.98 -10.12 13.43
CA ALA A 112 7.28 -10.94 14.43
C ALA A 112 6.21 -10.18 15.27
N ARG A 113 6.12 -8.86 15.13
CA ARG A 113 5.19 -8.00 15.90
C ARG A 113 4.20 -7.27 14.99
N GLY A 114 3.88 -7.85 13.83
CA GLY A 114 2.91 -7.31 12.88
C GLY A 114 3.54 -6.49 11.75
N GLY A 115 4.85 -6.54 11.55
CA GLY A 115 5.53 -6.04 10.35
C GLY A 115 5.36 -6.99 9.16
N VAL A 116 5.03 -8.26 9.44
CA VAL A 116 4.55 -9.22 8.45
C VAL A 116 3.19 -9.74 8.88
N VAL A 117 2.22 -9.62 8.00
CA VAL A 117 0.86 -10.15 8.19
C VAL A 117 0.77 -11.45 7.42
N SER A 118 0.48 -12.54 8.12
CA SER A 118 0.41 -13.88 7.53
C SER A 118 -1.01 -14.43 7.63
N PHE A 119 -1.52 -14.99 6.53
CA PHE A 119 -2.83 -15.66 6.46
C PHE A 119 -2.81 -16.75 5.39
N ASP A 120 -3.86 -17.56 5.32
CA ASP A 120 -4.01 -18.56 4.26
C ASP A 120 -5.01 -18.07 3.23
N ALA A 121 -4.63 -18.16 1.94
CA ALA A 121 -5.50 -17.77 0.83
C ALA A 121 -6.76 -18.64 0.80
N ARG A 122 -7.93 -18.04 0.84
CA ARG A 122 -9.21 -18.77 0.90
C ARG A 122 -9.44 -19.67 -0.32
N SER A 123 -9.00 -19.22 -1.50
CA SER A 123 -9.22 -19.93 -2.76
C SER A 123 -8.32 -21.14 -2.97
N THR A 124 -7.10 -21.13 -2.38
CA THR A 124 -6.05 -22.13 -2.66
C THR A 124 -5.51 -22.82 -1.43
N GLY A 125 -5.72 -22.26 -0.22
CA GLY A 125 -5.10 -22.71 1.01
C GLY A 125 -3.60 -22.40 1.11
N GLU A 126 -3.03 -21.69 0.13
CA GLU A 126 -1.62 -21.31 0.15
C GLU A 126 -1.33 -20.31 1.26
N ARG A 127 -0.20 -20.49 1.96
CA ARG A 127 0.29 -19.51 2.93
C ARG A 127 0.70 -18.22 2.23
N VAL A 128 0.33 -17.09 2.81
CA VAL A 128 0.63 -15.75 2.31
C VAL A 128 1.34 -14.97 3.41
N ASN A 129 2.45 -14.32 3.08
CA ASN A 129 3.16 -13.39 3.94
C ASN A 129 3.18 -12.02 3.26
N VAL A 130 2.59 -11.02 3.89
CA VAL A 130 2.61 -9.62 3.44
C VAL A 130 3.46 -8.81 4.39
N ALA A 131 4.67 -8.46 3.97
CA ALA A 131 5.52 -7.51 4.68
C ALA A 131 4.98 -6.08 4.43
N VAL A 132 4.77 -5.31 5.49
CA VAL A 132 4.08 -4.02 5.43
C VAL A 132 4.98 -2.88 5.88
N LEU A 133 5.23 -1.93 4.98
CA LEU A 133 6.07 -0.75 5.17
C LEU A 133 5.24 0.53 4.94
N PRO A 134 4.58 1.07 5.98
CA PRO A 134 3.93 2.38 5.91
C PRO A 134 4.92 3.49 5.57
N PHE A 135 4.40 4.66 5.16
CA PHE A 135 5.23 5.81 4.88
C PHE A 135 6.19 6.16 6.02
N LEU A 136 7.46 6.31 5.66
CA LEU A 136 8.53 6.72 6.56
C LEU A 136 9.04 8.11 6.17
N SER A 137 8.74 9.13 6.99
CA SER A 137 9.51 10.38 6.90
C SER A 137 10.94 10.14 7.38
N GLN A 138 11.89 10.98 6.96
CA GLN A 138 13.29 10.88 7.39
C GLN A 138 13.45 10.76 8.91
N ARG A 139 12.67 11.53 9.67
CA ARG A 139 12.66 11.47 11.14
C ARG A 139 12.22 10.10 11.69
N TYR A 140 11.30 9.43 11.00
CA TYR A 140 10.81 8.11 11.41
C TYR A 140 11.67 6.98 10.86
N ALA A 141 12.36 7.17 9.73
CA ALA A 141 13.28 6.17 9.18
C ALA A 141 14.41 5.86 10.19
N VAL A 142 14.99 6.90 10.79
CA VAL A 142 15.99 6.76 11.86
C VAL A 142 15.45 5.90 13.01
N ARG A 143 14.23 6.15 13.47
CA ARG A 143 13.62 5.37 14.57
C ARG A 143 13.27 3.95 14.16
N ALA A 144 12.83 3.75 12.92
CA ALA A 144 12.48 2.43 12.41
C ALA A 144 13.73 1.55 12.27
N ALA A 145 14.82 2.07 11.73
CA ALA A 145 16.10 1.37 11.67
C ALA A 145 16.60 0.98 13.07
N GLN A 146 16.49 1.87 14.08
CA GLN A 146 16.82 1.56 15.47
C GLN A 146 15.98 0.42 16.07
N LEU A 147 14.73 0.26 15.65
CA LEU A 147 13.85 -0.80 16.14
C LEU A 147 14.20 -2.18 15.57
N VAL A 148 14.81 -2.22 14.38
CA VAL A 148 15.14 -3.46 13.66
C VAL A 148 16.63 -3.81 13.73
N ALA A 149 17.51 -2.84 14.03
CA ALA A 149 18.96 -3.04 14.12
C ALA A 149 19.36 -3.90 15.33
N SER A 150 20.26 -4.85 15.08
CA SER A 150 20.82 -5.72 16.12
C SER A 150 21.98 -5.07 16.91
N THR A 151 22.58 -3.98 16.40
CA THR A 151 23.70 -3.27 17.05
C THR A 151 23.63 -1.75 16.81
N PRO A 152 23.93 -0.91 17.83
CA PRO A 152 23.85 0.55 17.73
C PRO A 152 24.91 1.24 16.87
N SER A 153 25.94 0.52 16.40
CA SER A 153 27.17 1.12 15.89
C SER A 153 27.22 1.39 14.38
N GLU A 154 26.20 0.98 13.59
CA GLU A 154 26.21 1.06 12.13
C GLU A 154 25.01 1.82 11.57
N MET A 155 24.56 2.86 12.25
CA MET A 155 23.44 3.65 11.74
C MET A 155 23.91 4.51 10.58
N SER A 156 23.60 4.06 9.36
CA SER A 156 23.70 4.89 8.16
C SER A 156 22.87 6.16 8.34
N ARG A 157 23.46 7.31 8.02
CA ARG A 157 22.77 8.60 8.01
C ARG A 157 21.95 8.81 6.74
N ASP A 158 22.05 7.89 5.82
CA ASP A 158 21.39 7.91 4.51
C ASP A 158 20.00 7.29 4.61
N TYR A 159 18.97 8.01 4.16
CA TYR A 159 17.58 7.54 4.16
C TYR A 159 17.41 6.21 3.41
N ASP A 160 18.04 6.08 2.24
CA ASP A 160 18.00 4.85 1.44
C ASP A 160 18.52 3.64 2.22
N ALA A 161 19.69 3.78 2.87
CA ALA A 161 20.27 2.69 3.64
C ALA A 161 19.38 2.29 4.84
N MET A 162 18.80 3.26 5.55
CA MET A 162 17.87 2.99 6.66
C MET A 162 16.61 2.27 6.18
N VAL A 163 16.06 2.67 5.03
CA VAL A 163 14.87 2.00 4.46
C VAL A 163 15.20 0.59 4.00
N ARG A 164 16.40 0.36 3.43
CA ARG A 164 16.88 -0.99 3.07
C ARG A 164 16.96 -1.91 4.29
N GLU A 165 17.54 -1.46 5.41
CA GLU A 165 17.60 -2.24 6.64
C GLU A 165 16.20 -2.64 7.13
N VAL A 166 15.23 -1.74 7.02
CA VAL A 166 13.83 -2.04 7.36
C VAL A 166 13.23 -3.06 6.40
N ILE A 167 13.44 -2.89 5.08
CA ILE A 167 12.98 -3.83 4.07
C ILE A 167 13.56 -5.23 4.31
N ASP A 168 14.88 -5.34 4.53
CA ASP A 168 15.57 -6.61 4.78
C ASP A 168 15.04 -7.29 6.04
N SER A 169 14.86 -6.52 7.12
CA SER A 169 14.29 -7.03 8.38
C SER A 169 12.86 -7.55 8.22
N LEU A 170 12.04 -6.88 7.42
CA LEU A 170 10.69 -7.33 7.12
C LEU A 170 10.71 -8.58 6.23
N ALA A 171 11.56 -8.59 5.19
CA ALA A 171 11.71 -9.71 4.26
C ALA A 171 12.26 -11.00 4.94
N ALA A 172 12.95 -10.87 6.08
CA ALA A 172 13.34 -12.02 6.90
C ALA A 172 12.14 -12.86 7.42
N GLY A 173 10.92 -12.30 7.37
CA GLY A 173 9.69 -13.04 7.67
C GLY A 173 9.10 -13.81 6.49
N PHE A 174 9.73 -13.79 5.30
CA PHE A 174 9.31 -14.53 4.12
C PHE A 174 9.72 -15.99 4.21
N THR A 175 8.89 -16.89 3.68
CA THR A 175 9.17 -18.34 3.63
C THR A 175 9.06 -18.86 2.20
N PRO A 176 9.86 -19.85 1.79
CA PRO A 176 9.91 -20.31 0.41
C PRO A 176 8.61 -20.98 -0.10
N ASP A 177 7.82 -21.50 0.83
CA ASP A 177 6.55 -22.22 0.57
C ASP A 177 5.31 -21.32 0.58
N ALA A 178 5.50 -20.00 0.81
CA ALA A 178 4.44 -19.02 0.85
C ALA A 178 4.45 -18.06 -0.34
N VAL A 179 3.31 -17.46 -0.64
CA VAL A 179 3.27 -16.27 -1.50
C VAL A 179 3.75 -15.08 -0.68
N ASN A 180 4.92 -14.55 -1.02
CA ASN A 180 5.56 -13.44 -0.32
C ASN A 180 5.32 -12.13 -1.07
N VAL A 181 4.69 -11.17 -0.41
CA VAL A 181 4.36 -9.85 -0.95
C VAL A 181 4.97 -8.76 -0.05
N MET A 182 5.58 -7.74 -0.65
CA MET A 182 5.93 -6.52 0.05
C MET A 182 4.90 -5.45 -0.29
N MET A 183 4.37 -4.76 0.71
CA MET A 183 3.51 -3.59 0.52
C MET A 183 4.18 -2.36 1.14
N ALA A 184 4.36 -1.29 0.35
CA ALA A 184 5.07 -0.10 0.79
C ALA A 184 4.47 1.20 0.23
N HIS A 185 4.66 2.31 0.97
CA HIS A 185 4.26 3.63 0.52
C HIS A 185 5.47 4.56 0.54
N LEU A 186 6.14 4.71 -0.61
CA LEU A 186 7.38 5.48 -0.76
C LEU A 186 7.70 5.77 -2.23
N THR A 187 8.65 6.67 -2.48
CA THR A 187 9.15 6.96 -3.82
C THR A 187 10.30 6.02 -4.19
N VAL A 188 10.21 5.40 -5.37
CA VAL A 188 11.27 4.56 -5.94
C VAL A 188 11.96 5.29 -7.07
N VAL A 189 13.30 5.20 -7.11
CA VAL A 189 14.13 5.77 -8.19
C VAL A 189 13.64 5.26 -9.56
N GLY A 190 13.44 6.17 -10.49
CA GLY A 190 12.93 5.86 -11.83
C GLY A 190 11.40 5.86 -11.92
N GLY A 191 10.70 6.03 -10.80
CA GLY A 191 9.26 6.24 -10.82
C GLY A 191 8.87 7.59 -11.41
N THR A 192 7.80 7.62 -12.17
CA THR A 192 7.25 8.82 -12.81
C THR A 192 6.09 9.35 -11.98
N PHE A 193 6.13 10.62 -11.62
CA PHE A 193 5.04 11.29 -10.89
C PHE A 193 3.77 11.40 -11.75
N GLY A 194 2.62 11.33 -11.11
CA GLY A 194 1.31 11.50 -11.74
C GLY A 194 0.93 12.96 -11.97
N GLY A 195 1.39 13.86 -11.08
CA GLY A 195 1.15 15.31 -11.15
C GLY A 195 0.38 15.89 -9.96
N GLY A 196 -0.16 15.05 -9.07
CA GLY A 196 -0.91 15.45 -7.86
C GLY A 196 -0.15 15.25 -6.56
N GLU A 197 1.03 14.63 -6.60
CA GLU A 197 1.86 14.35 -5.44
C GLU A 197 2.42 15.64 -4.81
N ARG A 198 2.64 15.63 -3.49
CA ARG A 198 3.20 16.78 -2.78
C ARG A 198 4.63 17.06 -3.22
N ALA A 199 4.90 18.29 -3.69
CA ALA A 199 6.21 18.73 -4.18
C ALA A 199 7.36 18.54 -3.17
N ALA A 200 7.09 18.62 -1.86
CA ALA A 200 8.10 18.43 -0.81
C ALA A 200 8.68 17.00 -0.76
N GLN A 201 8.03 16.04 -1.40
CA GLN A 201 8.45 14.63 -1.45
C GLN A 201 9.09 14.24 -2.78
N SER A 202 9.15 15.15 -3.73
CA SER A 202 9.91 15.00 -4.97
C SER A 202 11.42 15.26 -4.81
N ILE A 203 11.88 15.55 -3.59
CA ILE A 203 13.30 15.73 -3.27
C ILE A 203 13.98 14.36 -3.29
N PHE A 204 15.09 14.24 -4.02
CA PHE A 204 15.85 12.99 -4.22
C PHE A 204 16.26 12.27 -2.93
N ASP A 205 16.33 12.99 -1.81
CA ASP A 205 16.71 12.43 -0.50
C ASP A 205 15.74 11.39 0.09
N TYR A 206 14.56 11.22 -0.53
CA TYR A 206 13.52 10.28 -0.09
C TYR A 206 13.28 9.12 -1.08
N HIS A 207 14.17 8.93 -2.02
CA HIS A 207 14.04 7.91 -3.05
C HIS A 207 14.80 6.63 -2.66
N VAL A 208 14.19 5.48 -2.91
CA VAL A 208 14.77 4.15 -2.70
C VAL A 208 14.90 3.47 -4.06
N PRO A 209 16.04 2.85 -4.41
CA PRO A 209 16.14 2.13 -5.67
C PRO A 209 15.28 0.85 -5.65
N ALA A 210 14.73 0.48 -6.81
CA ALA A 210 13.90 -0.74 -6.93
C ALA A 210 14.66 -2.01 -6.52
N ALA A 211 15.98 -2.03 -6.63
CA ALA A 211 16.84 -3.12 -6.18
C ALA A 211 16.91 -3.28 -4.64
N ALA A 212 16.35 -2.35 -3.86
CA ALA A 212 16.21 -2.50 -2.42
C ALA A 212 15.14 -3.53 -2.02
N PHE A 213 14.19 -3.82 -2.92
CA PHE A 213 13.17 -4.82 -2.64
C PHE A 213 13.70 -6.24 -2.83
N PRO A 214 13.23 -7.21 -2.00
CA PRO A 214 13.74 -8.57 -2.02
C PRO A 214 13.40 -9.26 -3.35
N ALA A 215 14.43 -9.79 -4.03
CA ALA A 215 14.28 -10.49 -5.31
C ALA A 215 13.40 -11.75 -5.24
N HIS A 216 13.21 -12.30 -4.04
CA HIS A 216 12.36 -13.46 -3.76
C HIS A 216 10.92 -13.08 -3.36
N ALA A 217 10.56 -11.81 -3.38
CA ALA A 217 9.17 -11.40 -3.32
C ALA A 217 8.47 -11.77 -4.64
N HIS A 218 7.24 -12.26 -4.55
CA HIS A 218 6.42 -12.53 -5.73
C HIS A 218 5.83 -11.27 -6.32
N TYR A 219 5.65 -10.24 -5.47
CA TYR A 219 5.09 -8.95 -5.86
C TYR A 219 5.45 -7.87 -4.85
N VAL A 220 5.68 -6.65 -5.33
CA VAL A 220 5.85 -5.46 -4.50
C VAL A 220 4.74 -4.46 -4.86
N ALA A 221 3.81 -4.28 -3.92
CA ALA A 221 2.68 -3.38 -4.02
C ALA A 221 3.05 -1.98 -3.49
N LEU A 222 3.16 -1.00 -4.36
CA LEU A 222 3.55 0.37 -4.03
C LEU A 222 2.38 1.34 -4.15
N GLY A 223 2.28 2.29 -3.21
CA GLY A 223 1.55 3.55 -3.31
C GLY A 223 2.50 4.73 -3.26
N HIS A 224 1.95 5.94 -3.32
CA HIS A 224 2.58 7.24 -3.30
C HIS A 224 2.69 7.92 -4.67
N LEU A 225 3.03 7.21 -5.74
CA LEU A 225 3.01 7.76 -7.09
C LEU A 225 1.69 7.43 -7.76
N HIS A 226 0.97 8.49 -8.17
CA HIS A 226 -0.40 8.38 -8.68
C HIS A 226 -0.49 7.81 -10.09
N ARG A 227 0.65 7.59 -10.75
CA ARG A 227 0.71 7.00 -12.08
C ARG A 227 0.89 5.49 -12.01
N ARG A 228 -0.03 4.74 -12.67
CA ARG A 228 0.11 3.29 -12.86
C ARG A 228 1.39 2.98 -13.63
N GLN A 229 2.31 2.24 -13.00
CA GLN A 229 3.59 1.87 -13.61
C GLN A 229 4.20 0.63 -12.97
N THR A 230 5.05 -0.06 -13.74
CA THR A 230 5.89 -1.16 -13.25
C THR A 230 7.35 -0.75 -13.42
N LEU A 231 8.13 -0.89 -12.37
CA LEU A 231 9.55 -0.54 -12.40
C LEU A 231 10.41 -1.79 -12.68
N PRO A 232 11.52 -1.62 -13.40
CA PRO A 232 12.43 -2.73 -13.69
C PRO A 232 13.13 -3.20 -12.41
N ALA A 233 12.86 -4.44 -12.01
CA ALA A 233 13.45 -5.11 -10.86
C ALA A 233 13.33 -6.64 -11.03
N PRO A 234 14.08 -7.48 -10.27
CA PRO A 234 13.92 -8.93 -10.30
C PRO A 234 12.52 -9.41 -9.92
N ALA A 235 11.89 -8.78 -8.92
CA ALA A 235 10.48 -8.97 -8.59
C ALA A 235 9.62 -7.89 -9.26
N PRO A 236 8.33 -8.15 -9.57
CA PRO A 236 7.43 -7.10 -10.05
C PRO A 236 7.24 -6.00 -9.00
N VAL A 237 7.79 -4.80 -9.24
CA VAL A 237 7.66 -3.61 -8.41
C VAL A 237 6.66 -2.68 -9.07
N VAL A 238 5.48 -2.49 -8.46
CA VAL A 238 4.31 -1.94 -9.13
C VAL A 238 3.65 -0.84 -8.31
N TYR A 239 3.50 0.33 -8.90
CA TYR A 239 2.54 1.34 -8.45
C TYR A 239 1.18 1.06 -9.08
N SER A 240 0.12 0.93 -8.29
CA SER A 240 -1.24 0.85 -8.81
C SER A 240 -1.70 2.18 -9.40
N GLY A 241 -1.12 3.27 -8.94
CA GLY A 241 -1.58 4.61 -9.16
C GLY A 241 -2.85 4.95 -8.38
N ALA A 242 -3.28 6.20 -8.47
CA ALA A 242 -4.54 6.64 -7.92
C ALA A 242 -5.71 6.10 -8.75
N PRO A 243 -6.80 5.59 -8.13
CA PRO A 243 -7.92 5.02 -8.86
C PRO A 243 -8.82 6.08 -9.52
N PHE A 244 -8.52 7.35 -9.36
CA PHE A 244 -9.13 8.49 -10.06
C PHE A 244 -8.15 9.66 -10.04
N ALA A 245 -8.30 10.61 -10.98
CA ALA A 245 -7.43 11.79 -11.02
C ALA A 245 -7.64 12.65 -9.77
N VAL A 246 -6.59 12.82 -8.97
CA VAL A 246 -6.61 13.58 -7.71
C VAL A 246 -6.47 15.09 -7.98
N ASP A 247 -5.81 15.46 -9.07
CA ASP A 247 -5.63 16.84 -9.51
C ASP A 247 -5.79 16.95 -11.04
N PHE A 248 -5.93 18.18 -11.56
CA PHE A 248 -6.01 18.45 -13.00
C PHE A 248 -4.77 18.00 -13.78
N GLY A 249 -3.60 17.96 -13.15
CA GLY A 249 -2.37 17.46 -13.75
C GLY A 249 -2.39 15.96 -14.06
N GLU A 250 -3.39 15.23 -13.56
CA GLU A 250 -3.50 13.78 -13.67
C GLU A 250 -4.52 13.31 -14.71
N GLN A 251 -5.10 14.22 -15.50
CA GLN A 251 -6.15 13.89 -16.48
C GLN A 251 -5.74 12.83 -17.49
N ASP A 252 -4.44 12.70 -17.78
CA ASP A 252 -3.88 11.74 -18.72
C ASP A 252 -3.41 10.44 -18.05
N ASN A 253 -3.56 10.31 -16.72
CA ASN A 253 -3.23 9.09 -16.01
C ASN A 253 -4.34 8.04 -16.21
N THR A 254 -3.93 6.79 -16.35
CA THR A 254 -4.88 5.67 -16.43
C THR A 254 -5.32 5.26 -15.04
N SER A 255 -6.60 5.42 -14.74
CA SER A 255 -7.20 5.00 -13.47
C SER A 255 -7.52 3.51 -13.51
N VAL A 256 -6.86 2.72 -12.65
CA VAL A 256 -7.03 1.27 -12.58
C VAL A 256 -6.93 0.76 -11.13
N VAL A 257 -7.32 -0.48 -10.94
CA VAL A 257 -6.89 -1.31 -9.81
C VAL A 257 -6.19 -2.54 -10.37
N CYS A 258 -5.10 -2.98 -9.74
CA CYS A 258 -4.34 -4.13 -10.23
C CYS A 258 -4.92 -5.42 -9.63
N LEU A 259 -5.40 -6.33 -10.49
CA LEU A 259 -5.68 -7.72 -10.13
C LEU A 259 -4.39 -8.52 -10.30
N VAL A 260 -3.91 -9.12 -9.21
CA VAL A 260 -2.67 -9.88 -9.17
C VAL A 260 -2.97 -11.32 -8.85
N GLN A 261 -2.37 -12.24 -9.62
CA GLN A 261 -2.36 -13.67 -9.32
C GLN A 261 -0.93 -14.12 -9.03
N ALA A 262 -0.72 -14.79 -7.92
CA ALA A 262 0.58 -15.30 -7.51
C ALA A 262 0.45 -16.67 -6.86
N SER A 263 1.49 -17.48 -6.99
CA SER A 263 1.66 -18.73 -6.24
C SER A 263 3.11 -18.82 -5.74
N PRO A 264 3.43 -19.70 -4.78
CA PRO A 264 4.81 -19.86 -4.31
C PRO A 264 5.81 -20.28 -5.39
N SER A 265 5.33 -20.85 -6.50
CA SER A 265 6.17 -21.46 -7.54
C SER A 265 6.13 -20.75 -8.89
N THR A 266 5.28 -19.71 -9.05
CA THR A 266 5.12 -19.01 -10.33
C THR A 266 5.24 -17.51 -10.16
N PRO A 267 5.84 -16.79 -11.12
CA PRO A 267 5.84 -15.32 -11.12
C PRO A 267 4.41 -14.77 -11.06
N ALA A 268 4.25 -13.62 -10.41
CA ALA A 268 2.96 -12.94 -10.36
C ALA A 268 2.55 -12.47 -11.76
N THR A 269 1.26 -12.64 -12.08
CA THR A 269 0.63 -12.03 -13.26
C THR A 269 -0.24 -10.86 -12.82
N ILE A 270 -0.25 -9.80 -13.61
CA ILE A 270 -0.92 -8.54 -13.29
C ILE A 270 -1.89 -8.22 -14.41
N THR A 271 -3.14 -7.93 -14.05
CA THR A 271 -4.17 -7.46 -14.95
C THR A 271 -4.70 -6.12 -14.43
N ASP A 272 -4.62 -5.08 -15.24
CA ASP A 272 -5.15 -3.78 -14.90
C ASP A 272 -6.67 -3.75 -15.16
N LEU A 273 -7.46 -3.54 -14.10
CA LEU A 273 -8.92 -3.41 -14.17
C LEU A 273 -9.27 -1.92 -14.23
N PRO A 274 -9.91 -1.43 -15.29
CA PRO A 274 -10.15 0.00 -15.46
C PRO A 274 -11.18 0.53 -14.46
N ILE A 275 -10.93 1.72 -13.93
CA ILE A 275 -11.88 2.48 -13.14
C ILE A 275 -12.43 3.62 -13.99
N THR A 276 -13.73 3.75 -14.03
CA THR A 276 -14.44 4.84 -14.71
C THR A 276 -15.05 5.76 -13.66
N ALA A 277 -14.60 7.02 -13.63
CA ALA A 277 -15.14 8.05 -12.74
C ALA A 277 -16.09 8.98 -13.49
#